data_09ddf010c16fe28cfcb9b6faad1d00c0
#
_entry.id   09ddf010c16fe28cfcb9b6faad1d00c0
#
_cell.length_a   1.000
_cell.length_b   1.000
_cell.length_c   1.000
_cell.angle_alpha   90.00
_cell.angle_beta   90.00
_cell.angle_gamma   90.00
#
_symmetry.space_group_name_H-M   'P 1'
#
loop_
_entity.id
_entity.type
_entity.pdbx_description
1 polymer ?
#
loop_
_entity_poly.entity_id
_entity_poly.type
_entity_poly.pdbx_seq_one_letter_code
_entity_poly.pdbx_strand_id
1 'polypeptide(L)'
;MKLIGTSHKCDPETNKSSLHEQIHKILAHLLNTGKMLSLKNRPRVFAAVHHVNWEKHGLVDGWAEIADTIHYDWGNSFDQYASDWHRSGKPAFNKELIRQVSLTHREKPIDIFFSYLSGRWVYPETIQTINNMNLITVNIGLDDTLKFWGVQEAGGYSGNAEIAPEYDLCITCQSKEDVDKYHMVGARALFLPPGANPCIFSPLPVSRDIPVSFIGQCYGIRPHITAWLKDHGISVCTHGKGWPSSEISFQDMNTIYSRSLINLGFGFIGNSLVTGLKGRDFEVPLMGGLYLTTYNQELEDHFTIGKEIDCYRNKEELFAKLSYYATHPEIALKIGASGRVRCLRDHTWINRFKTILNIVSVSNYPCEIRHG
;
A
#
# COMPACT_ATOMS: atom_id res chain seq x y z
N MET A 1 7.18 13.85 -45.00
CA MET A 1 7.59 14.41 -43.71
C MET A 1 8.01 13.23 -42.82
N LYS A 2 9.35 13.02 -42.70
CA LYS A 2 9.91 11.85 -42.02
C LYS A 2 9.93 12.10 -40.51
N LEU A 3 9.23 11.26 -39.74
CA LEU A 3 9.36 11.21 -38.28
C LEU A 3 10.64 10.42 -37.94
N ILE A 4 11.60 11.11 -37.38
CA ILE A 4 12.82 10.52 -36.83
C ILE A 4 12.48 10.07 -35.40
N GLY A 5 12.26 8.79 -35.24
CA GLY A 5 12.17 8.16 -33.93
C GLY A 5 13.55 7.83 -33.42
N THR A 6 14.06 8.58 -32.44
CA THR A 6 15.24 8.18 -31.67
C THR A 6 14.78 7.23 -30.57
N SER A 7 14.93 5.93 -30.80
CA SER A 7 14.83 4.91 -29.76
C SER A 7 16.08 5.02 -28.88
N HIS A 8 16.00 5.65 -27.73
CA HIS A 8 16.94 5.40 -26.66
C HIS A 8 16.69 3.98 -26.13
N LYS A 9 17.53 3.03 -26.58
CA LYS A 9 17.71 1.76 -25.86
C LYS A 9 18.35 2.12 -24.53
N CYS A 10 17.58 2.09 -23.44
CA CYS A 10 18.15 1.95 -22.10
C CYS A 10 18.78 0.55 -22.03
N ASP A 11 20.05 0.50 -21.73
CA ASP A 11 20.76 -0.75 -21.39
C ASP A 11 20.12 -1.37 -20.13
N PRO A 12 19.83 -2.69 -20.12
CA PRO A 12 19.15 -3.35 -19.01
C PRO A 12 20.08 -3.74 -17.84
N GLU A 13 21.27 -3.17 -17.74
CA GLU A 13 22.17 -3.36 -16.59
C GLU A 13 22.22 -2.13 -15.67
N THR A 14 21.09 -1.56 -15.29
CA THR A 14 21.04 -0.74 -14.11
C THR A 14 21.11 -1.65 -12.89
N ASN A 15 22.22 -1.55 -12.17
CA ASN A 15 22.57 -2.21 -10.93
C ASN A 15 21.42 -2.00 -9.90
N LYS A 16 20.44 -2.93 -9.86
CA LYS A 16 19.34 -2.88 -8.87
C LYS A 16 19.98 -2.98 -7.49
N SER A 17 19.88 -1.92 -6.70
CA SER A 17 20.46 -1.92 -5.35
C SER A 17 19.81 -3.02 -4.53
N SER A 18 20.62 -3.86 -3.90
CA SER A 18 20.12 -4.95 -3.06
C SER A 18 19.36 -4.39 -1.85
N LEU A 19 18.44 -5.17 -1.29
CA LEU A 19 17.73 -4.78 -0.06
C LEU A 19 18.73 -4.41 1.06
N HIS A 20 19.85 -5.09 1.13
CA HIS A 20 20.93 -4.80 2.09
C HIS A 20 21.51 -3.40 1.89
N GLU A 21 21.81 -3.01 0.65
CA GLU A 21 22.30 -1.66 0.33
C GLU A 21 21.28 -0.56 0.64
N GLN A 22 20.01 -0.82 0.38
CA GLN A 22 18.94 0.11 0.70
C GLN A 22 18.86 0.36 2.21
N ILE A 23 18.85 -0.71 3.00
CA ILE A 23 18.85 -0.63 4.47
C ILE A 23 20.12 0.07 4.97
N HIS A 24 21.29 -0.23 4.41
CA HIS A 24 22.55 0.39 4.79
C HIS A 24 22.54 1.91 4.56
N LYS A 25 22.02 2.38 3.42
CA LYS A 25 21.88 3.82 3.13
C LYS A 25 20.96 4.53 4.12
N ILE A 26 19.85 3.90 4.50
CA ILE A 26 18.90 4.43 5.50
C ILE A 26 19.58 4.54 6.86
N LEU A 27 20.27 3.50 7.28
CA LEU A 27 20.97 3.46 8.56
C LEU A 27 22.09 4.49 8.64
N ALA A 28 22.92 4.59 7.60
CA ALA A 28 23.98 5.58 7.53
C ALA A 28 23.41 7.00 7.65
N HIS A 29 22.29 7.28 6.99
CA HIS A 29 21.61 8.57 7.11
C HIS A 29 21.11 8.83 8.54
N LEU A 30 20.39 7.88 9.16
CA LEU A 30 19.85 8.04 10.52
C LEU A 30 20.96 8.18 11.58
N LEU A 31 22.07 7.45 11.43
CA LEU A 31 23.25 7.57 12.30
C LEU A 31 23.89 8.95 12.15
N ASN A 32 24.11 9.42 10.92
CA ASN A 32 24.71 10.72 10.63
C ASN A 32 23.86 11.89 11.13
N THR A 33 22.53 11.73 11.16
CA THR A 33 21.59 12.74 11.65
C THR A 33 21.25 12.60 13.13
N GLY A 34 21.76 11.55 13.80
CA GLY A 34 21.50 11.28 15.22
C GLY A 34 20.06 10.87 15.54
N LYS A 35 19.30 10.39 14.54
CA LYS A 35 17.86 10.09 14.66
C LYS A 35 17.52 8.63 14.97
N MET A 36 18.51 7.79 15.27
CA MET A 36 18.24 6.38 15.59
C MET A 36 17.34 6.25 16.83
N LEU A 37 16.27 5.44 16.68
CA LEU A 37 15.31 5.20 17.74
C LEU A 37 15.86 4.26 18.82
N SER A 38 15.67 4.60 20.08
CA SER A 38 15.96 3.70 21.22
C SER A 38 14.64 3.03 21.66
N LEU A 39 14.46 1.73 21.36
CA LEU A 39 13.26 0.97 21.72
C LEU A 39 13.21 0.55 23.20
N LYS A 40 13.63 1.42 24.13
CA LYS A 40 13.45 1.17 25.57
C LYS A 40 11.98 1.24 25.99
N ASN A 41 11.16 1.98 25.23
CA ASN A 41 9.73 2.18 25.46
C ASN A 41 8.96 2.01 24.16
N ARG A 42 7.63 1.92 24.27
CA ARG A 42 6.71 1.96 23.14
C ARG A 42 6.88 3.30 22.39
N PRO A 43 7.22 3.31 21.08
CA PRO A 43 7.48 4.56 20.36
C PRO A 43 6.20 5.39 20.24
N ARG A 44 6.36 6.72 20.15
CA ARG A 44 5.26 7.65 19.90
C ARG A 44 5.22 8.06 18.43
N VAL A 45 4.12 7.76 17.74
CA VAL A 45 3.96 7.98 16.31
C VAL A 45 2.88 9.03 16.07
N PHE A 46 3.21 10.08 15.33
CA PHE A 46 2.23 11.02 14.77
C PHE A 46 1.89 10.55 13.35
N ALA A 47 0.68 10.04 13.16
CA ALA A 47 0.20 9.52 11.89
C ALA A 47 -0.64 10.56 11.15
N ALA A 48 -0.04 11.25 10.17
CA ALA A 48 -0.72 12.17 9.25
C ALA A 48 -1.33 11.37 8.09
N VAL A 49 -2.56 10.91 8.29
CA VAL A 49 -3.27 10.01 7.38
C VAL A 49 -4.72 10.47 7.26
N HIS A 50 -5.16 10.86 6.06
CA HIS A 50 -6.56 11.14 5.78
C HIS A 50 -7.33 9.83 5.62
N HIS A 51 -8.41 9.68 6.39
CA HIS A 51 -9.28 8.52 6.30
C HIS A 51 -10.40 8.77 5.29
N VAL A 52 -10.34 8.08 4.17
CA VAL A 52 -11.39 8.08 3.16
C VAL A 52 -12.19 6.78 3.24
N ASN A 53 -11.52 5.62 3.35
CA ASN A 53 -12.23 4.34 3.48
C ASN A 53 -11.48 3.28 4.33
N TRP A 54 -10.21 2.97 4.04
CA TRP A 54 -9.46 1.89 4.70
C TRP A 54 -8.23 2.39 5.49
N GLU A 55 -7.78 3.61 5.26
CA GLU A 55 -6.50 4.14 5.70
C GLU A 55 -6.37 4.11 7.23
N LYS A 56 -7.44 4.52 7.96
CA LYS A 56 -7.45 4.42 9.42
C LYS A 56 -7.32 2.97 9.87
N HIS A 57 -8.15 2.10 9.31
CA HIS A 57 -8.19 0.70 9.69
C HIS A 57 -6.92 -0.09 9.31
N GLY A 58 -6.24 0.33 8.25
CA GLY A 58 -4.96 -0.24 7.84
C GLY A 58 -3.78 0.40 8.57
N LEU A 59 -3.52 1.66 8.23
CA LEU A 59 -2.28 2.33 8.63
C LEU A 59 -2.31 2.78 10.09
N VAL A 60 -3.36 3.48 10.52
CA VAL A 60 -3.40 4.07 11.86
C VAL A 60 -3.60 3.01 12.93
N ASP A 61 -4.58 2.13 12.76
CA ASP A 61 -4.85 1.06 13.72
C ASP A 61 -3.68 0.06 13.77
N GLY A 62 -3.00 -0.19 12.62
CA GLY A 62 -1.78 -1.01 12.60
C GLY A 62 -0.63 -0.42 13.43
N TRP A 63 -0.43 0.91 13.37
CA TRP A 63 0.52 1.59 14.26
C TRP A 63 0.06 1.56 15.72
N ALA A 64 -1.23 1.75 15.99
CA ALA A 64 -1.78 1.78 17.35
C ALA A 64 -1.59 0.47 18.13
N GLU A 65 -1.44 -0.66 17.44
CA GLU A 65 -1.11 -1.95 18.08
C GLU A 65 0.30 -1.97 18.70
N ILE A 66 1.26 -1.25 18.12
CA ILE A 66 2.67 -1.33 18.51
C ILE A 66 3.29 0.00 18.95
N ALA A 67 2.57 1.11 18.82
CA ALA A 67 3.02 2.47 19.16
C ALA A 67 1.95 3.27 19.91
N ASP A 68 2.39 4.31 20.65
CA ASP A 68 1.52 5.38 21.15
C ASP A 68 1.19 6.31 19.97
N THR A 69 0.03 6.07 19.32
CA THR A 69 -0.28 6.65 18.02
C THR A 69 -1.24 7.83 18.14
N ILE A 70 -0.83 8.98 17.65
CA ILE A 70 -1.65 10.17 17.47
C ILE A 70 -2.09 10.22 16.01
N HIS A 71 -3.38 10.11 15.77
CA HIS A 71 -3.95 10.22 14.44
C HIS A 71 -4.31 11.67 14.12
N TYR A 72 -3.66 12.25 13.12
CA TYR A 72 -4.05 13.51 12.51
C TYR A 72 -4.79 13.22 11.21
N ASP A 73 -6.12 13.28 11.28
CA ASP A 73 -7.02 13.25 10.14
C ASP A 73 -7.61 14.65 9.94
N TRP A 74 -7.34 15.25 8.80
CA TRP A 74 -7.88 16.59 8.48
C TRP A 74 -9.31 16.56 7.98
N GLY A 75 -9.87 15.37 7.70
CA GLY A 75 -11.27 15.18 7.30
C GLY A 75 -11.67 16.09 6.15
N ASN A 76 -12.81 16.77 6.31
CA ASN A 76 -13.33 17.71 5.33
C ASN A 76 -12.80 19.15 5.50
N SER A 77 -11.82 19.37 6.41
CA SER A 77 -11.26 20.72 6.65
C SER A 77 -10.45 21.24 5.48
N PHE A 78 -9.94 20.33 4.64
CA PHE A 78 -9.14 20.66 3.45
C PHE A 78 -9.57 19.77 2.28
N ASP A 79 -9.96 20.40 1.17
CA ASP A 79 -10.35 19.71 -0.06
C ASP A 79 -9.32 19.96 -1.17
N GLN A 80 -8.54 18.93 -1.50
CA GLN A 80 -7.53 18.98 -2.56
C GLN A 80 -8.13 19.16 -3.98
N TYR A 81 -9.43 19.08 -4.14
CA TYR A 81 -10.14 19.27 -5.41
C TYR A 81 -10.82 20.64 -5.52
N ALA A 82 -10.78 21.45 -4.45
CA ALA A 82 -11.29 22.81 -4.46
C ALA A 82 -10.56 23.66 -5.51
N SER A 83 -11.27 24.54 -6.20
CA SER A 83 -10.73 25.38 -7.27
C SER A 83 -9.61 26.33 -6.83
N ASP A 84 -9.58 26.69 -5.56
CA ASP A 84 -8.56 27.55 -4.94
C ASP A 84 -7.50 26.76 -4.15
N TRP A 85 -7.48 25.43 -4.28
CA TRP A 85 -6.58 24.56 -3.52
C TRP A 85 -5.12 25.02 -3.55
N HIS A 86 -4.57 25.24 -4.74
CA HIS A 86 -3.15 25.62 -4.88
C HIS A 86 -2.84 27.03 -4.37
N ARG A 87 -3.82 27.92 -4.39
CA ARG A 87 -3.64 29.33 -3.97
C ARG A 87 -3.78 29.52 -2.47
N SER A 88 -4.76 28.87 -1.85
CA SER A 88 -5.10 29.07 -0.43
C SER A 88 -5.16 27.79 0.38
N GLY A 89 -5.74 26.71 -0.14
CA GLY A 89 -5.95 25.47 0.58
C GLY A 89 -4.64 24.74 0.92
N LYS A 90 -3.79 24.47 -0.07
CA LYS A 90 -2.50 23.80 0.14
C LYS A 90 -1.57 24.57 1.07
N PRO A 91 -1.35 25.91 0.94
CA PRO A 91 -0.58 26.67 1.92
C PRO A 91 -1.16 26.61 3.35
N ALA A 92 -2.49 26.70 3.48
CA ALA A 92 -3.14 26.61 4.79
C ALA A 92 -3.00 25.22 5.42
N PHE A 93 -3.16 24.15 4.62
CA PHE A 93 -2.93 22.78 5.07
C PHE A 93 -1.50 22.57 5.58
N ASN A 94 -0.50 23.04 4.84
CA ASN A 94 0.91 22.88 5.21
C ASN A 94 1.24 23.63 6.51
N LYS A 95 0.73 24.85 6.67
CA LYS A 95 0.86 25.62 7.92
C LYS A 95 0.21 24.89 9.10
N GLU A 96 -0.97 24.33 8.89
CA GLU A 96 -1.71 23.61 9.92
C GLU A 96 -1.02 22.31 10.30
N LEU A 97 -0.51 21.55 9.32
CA LEU A 97 0.23 20.31 9.57
C LEU A 97 1.47 20.58 10.45
N ILE A 98 2.28 21.58 10.08
CA ILE A 98 3.45 21.98 10.90
C ILE A 98 3.02 22.37 12.31
N ARG A 99 1.93 23.15 12.45
CA ARG A 99 1.40 23.58 13.74
C ARG A 99 0.99 22.38 14.60
N GLN A 100 0.26 21.41 14.05
CA GLN A 100 -0.19 20.23 14.78
C GLN A 100 0.98 19.36 15.24
N VAL A 101 1.94 19.07 14.35
CA VAL A 101 3.15 18.32 14.70
C VAL A 101 3.93 19.04 15.81
N SER A 102 4.14 20.37 15.66
CA SER A 102 4.91 21.16 16.64
C SER A 102 4.25 21.22 18.02
N LEU A 103 2.93 21.35 18.09
CA LEU A 103 2.19 21.36 19.35
C LEU A 103 2.28 20.01 20.04
N THR A 104 1.99 18.93 19.29
CA THR A 104 2.05 17.57 19.81
C THR A 104 3.45 17.18 20.28
N HIS A 105 4.49 17.59 19.53
CA HIS A 105 5.88 17.29 19.87
C HIS A 105 6.36 18.07 21.11
N ARG A 106 5.91 19.32 21.29
CA ARG A 106 6.22 20.12 22.49
C ARG A 106 5.53 19.59 23.74
N GLU A 107 4.31 19.08 23.62
CA GLU A 107 3.57 18.47 24.73
C GLU A 107 4.27 17.21 25.24
N LYS A 108 4.60 16.31 24.33
CA LYS A 108 5.36 15.09 24.57
C LYS A 108 6.11 14.73 23.29
N PRO A 109 7.42 14.48 23.33
CA PRO A 109 8.20 14.17 22.14
C PRO A 109 7.60 13.08 21.28
N ILE A 110 7.53 13.31 19.97
CA ILE A 110 7.20 12.35 18.93
C ILE A 110 8.50 11.68 18.49
N ASP A 111 8.49 10.37 18.35
CA ASP A 111 9.61 9.58 17.82
C ASP A 111 9.55 9.50 16.29
N ILE A 112 8.36 9.26 15.73
CA ILE A 112 8.15 9.06 14.29
C ILE A 112 6.99 9.95 13.81
N PHE A 113 7.24 10.74 12.78
CA PHE A 113 6.21 11.30 11.91
C PHE A 113 5.98 10.32 10.76
N PHE A 114 4.84 9.65 10.77
CA PHE A 114 4.40 8.76 9.69
C PHE A 114 3.34 9.45 8.86
N SER A 115 3.44 9.38 7.53
CA SER A 115 2.47 10.01 6.64
C SER A 115 2.10 9.15 5.43
N TYR A 116 0.89 9.36 4.93
CA TYR A 116 0.43 8.96 3.61
C TYR A 116 0.07 10.22 2.83
N LEU A 117 1.10 10.91 2.38
CA LEU A 117 1.02 12.20 1.71
C LEU A 117 1.75 12.17 0.37
N SER A 118 1.37 13.06 -0.53
CA SER A 118 2.04 13.28 -1.82
C SER A 118 2.27 14.78 -2.04
N GLY A 119 3.01 15.13 -3.09
CA GLY A 119 3.22 16.52 -3.48
C GLY A 119 1.93 17.30 -3.77
N ARG A 120 0.81 16.62 -3.99
CA ARG A 120 -0.50 17.30 -4.07
C ARG A 120 -0.89 17.96 -2.74
N TRP A 121 -0.53 17.36 -1.60
CA TRP A 121 -0.87 17.83 -0.26
C TRP A 121 0.21 18.73 0.34
N VAL A 122 1.47 18.33 0.23
CA VAL A 122 2.56 18.98 0.95
C VAL A 122 3.62 19.55 0.02
N TYR A 123 4.35 20.55 0.54
CA TYR A 123 5.55 21.08 -0.08
C TYR A 123 6.78 20.36 0.51
N PRO A 124 7.91 20.28 -0.24
CA PRO A 124 9.18 19.77 0.29
C PRO A 124 9.62 20.50 1.58
N GLU A 125 9.48 21.83 1.62
CA GLU A 125 9.88 22.67 2.77
C GLU A 125 9.05 22.35 4.03
N THR A 126 7.82 21.85 3.87
CA THR A 126 6.98 21.43 4.99
C THR A 126 7.56 20.19 5.65
N ILE A 127 7.95 19.20 4.84
CA ILE A 127 8.58 17.97 5.34
C ILE A 127 9.95 18.27 5.94
N GLN A 128 10.74 19.12 5.30
CA GLN A 128 12.02 19.59 5.82
C GLN A 128 11.86 20.28 7.19
N THR A 129 10.83 21.11 7.34
CA THR A 129 10.52 21.78 8.62
C THR A 129 10.19 20.77 9.72
N ILE A 130 9.39 19.75 9.41
CA ILE A 130 9.05 18.66 10.34
C ILE A 130 10.29 17.82 10.65
N ASN A 131 11.08 17.47 9.63
CA ASN A 131 12.31 16.70 9.76
C ASN A 131 13.32 17.39 10.70
N ASN A 132 13.41 18.73 10.66
CA ASN A 132 14.26 19.54 11.52
C ASN A 132 13.82 19.58 13.00
N MET A 133 12.66 19.01 13.36
CA MET A 133 12.24 18.84 14.76
C MET A 133 12.91 17.63 15.44
N ASN A 134 13.88 16.99 14.79
CA ASN A 134 14.65 15.86 15.31
C ASN A 134 13.79 14.60 15.61
N LEU A 135 12.80 14.33 14.78
CA LEU A 135 12.02 13.11 14.74
C LEU A 135 12.28 12.37 13.44
N ILE A 136 12.02 11.07 13.41
CA ILE A 136 12.17 10.26 12.19
C ILE A 136 10.96 10.50 11.29
N THR A 137 11.18 10.87 10.04
CA THR A 137 10.11 11.08 9.06
C THR A 137 9.98 9.88 8.11
N VAL A 138 8.76 9.32 8.03
CA VAL A 138 8.44 8.16 7.18
C VAL A 138 7.22 8.47 6.33
N ASN A 139 7.32 8.30 5.01
CA ASN A 139 6.17 8.39 4.11
C ASN A 139 5.90 7.05 3.42
N ILE A 140 4.63 6.73 3.19
CA ILE A 140 4.22 5.55 2.44
C ILE A 140 3.56 5.96 1.12
N GLY A 141 4.00 5.36 0.00
CA GLY A 141 3.42 5.49 -1.33
C GLY A 141 2.71 4.20 -1.73
N LEU A 142 1.45 4.29 -2.10
CA LEU A 142 0.61 3.13 -2.45
C LEU A 142 0.29 3.03 -3.94
N ASP A 143 0.61 4.07 -4.71
CA ASP A 143 0.30 4.17 -6.14
C ASP A 143 1.52 4.55 -7.00
N ASP A 144 2.73 4.32 -6.51
CA ASP A 144 3.98 4.84 -7.11
C ASP A 144 4.26 4.33 -8.50
N THR A 145 3.78 3.13 -8.85
CA THR A 145 4.04 2.55 -10.19
C THR A 145 3.60 3.49 -11.31
N LEU A 146 2.48 4.17 -11.18
CA LEU A 146 1.98 5.13 -12.16
C LEU A 146 1.98 6.59 -11.67
N LYS A 147 2.02 6.83 -10.36
CA LYS A 147 1.79 8.17 -9.79
C LYS A 147 3.00 8.77 -9.07
N PHE A 148 4.16 8.11 -9.06
CA PHE A 148 5.35 8.62 -8.38
C PHE A 148 5.73 10.04 -8.81
N TRP A 149 5.79 10.28 -10.12
CA TRP A 149 6.06 11.61 -10.68
C TRP A 149 4.85 12.55 -10.55
N GLY A 150 3.62 12.00 -10.62
CA GLY A 150 2.41 12.78 -10.66
C GLY A 150 2.28 13.62 -11.92
N VAL A 151 1.52 14.71 -11.81
CA VAL A 151 1.37 15.73 -12.84
C VAL A 151 1.83 17.08 -12.30
N GLN A 152 2.34 17.93 -13.17
CA GLN A 152 2.71 19.30 -12.80
C GLN A 152 1.44 20.13 -12.58
N GLU A 153 1.38 20.75 -11.42
CA GLU A 153 0.29 21.63 -10.96
C GLU A 153 0.88 23.00 -10.55
N ALA A 154 0.03 23.98 -10.26
CA ALA A 154 0.49 25.31 -9.85
C ALA A 154 1.32 25.32 -8.54
N GLY A 155 1.22 24.27 -7.73
CA GLY A 155 1.95 24.13 -6.47
C GLY A 155 3.06 23.07 -6.50
N GLY A 156 3.62 22.72 -7.64
CA GLY A 156 4.63 21.66 -7.83
C GLY A 156 4.03 20.37 -8.39
N TYR A 157 4.80 19.31 -8.44
CA TYR A 157 4.32 18.01 -8.88
C TYR A 157 3.43 17.33 -7.84
N SER A 158 2.36 16.68 -8.29
CA SER A 158 1.37 16.05 -7.41
C SER A 158 1.80 14.68 -6.85
N GLY A 159 2.86 14.07 -7.39
CA GLY A 159 3.39 12.77 -6.95
C GLY A 159 4.34 12.88 -5.75
N ASN A 160 5.11 11.82 -5.53
CA ASN A 160 6.06 11.73 -4.43
C ASN A 160 7.45 12.28 -4.77
N ALA A 161 7.78 12.47 -6.05
CA ALA A 161 9.13 12.74 -6.53
C ALA A 161 9.81 13.94 -5.87
N GLU A 162 9.09 15.06 -5.67
CA GLU A 162 9.68 16.29 -5.09
C GLU A 162 9.78 16.22 -3.57
N ILE A 163 8.87 15.50 -2.90
CA ILE A 163 8.83 15.47 -1.44
C ILE A 163 9.65 14.32 -0.84
N ALA A 164 9.88 13.26 -1.61
CA ALA A 164 10.55 12.05 -1.13
C ALA A 164 11.97 12.29 -0.60
N PRO A 165 12.82 13.16 -1.18
CA PRO A 165 14.17 13.44 -0.67
C PRO A 165 14.20 13.99 0.76
N GLU A 166 13.13 14.68 1.17
CA GLU A 166 13.03 15.34 2.47
C GLU A 166 12.65 14.40 3.63
N TYR A 167 12.20 13.18 3.31
CA TYR A 167 11.94 12.15 4.30
C TYR A 167 13.19 11.34 4.65
N ASP A 168 13.29 10.91 5.90
CA ASP A 168 14.33 9.99 6.33
C ASP A 168 14.16 8.61 5.69
N LEU A 169 12.90 8.17 5.49
CA LEU A 169 12.54 6.90 4.88
C LEU A 169 11.23 7.02 4.10
N CYS A 170 11.24 6.52 2.87
CA CYS A 170 10.04 6.31 2.06
C CYS A 170 9.75 4.81 1.91
N ILE A 171 8.48 4.45 1.90
CA ILE A 171 8.01 3.09 1.64
C ILE A 171 7.21 3.10 0.34
N THR A 172 7.56 2.24 -0.60
CA THR A 172 6.73 1.95 -1.78
C THR A 172 6.12 0.56 -1.71
N CYS A 173 4.90 0.39 -2.22
CA CYS A 173 4.09 -0.79 -1.91
C CYS A 173 3.65 -1.62 -3.13
N GLN A 174 3.72 -1.10 -4.34
CA GLN A 174 3.14 -1.78 -5.52
C GLN A 174 4.11 -2.69 -6.25
N SER A 175 5.37 -2.26 -6.42
CA SER A 175 6.43 -3.03 -7.06
C SER A 175 7.79 -2.69 -6.46
N LYS A 176 8.69 -3.69 -6.41
CA LYS A 176 10.09 -3.50 -6.03
C LYS A 176 10.82 -2.52 -6.95
N GLU A 177 10.45 -2.48 -8.21
CA GLU A 177 11.04 -1.58 -9.22
C GLU A 177 10.76 -0.10 -8.93
N ASP A 178 9.72 0.19 -8.15
CA ASP A 178 9.39 1.57 -7.77
C ASP A 178 10.46 2.19 -6.87
N VAL A 179 11.25 1.40 -6.13
CA VAL A 179 12.37 1.88 -5.30
C VAL A 179 13.38 2.67 -6.12
N ASP A 180 13.63 2.25 -7.37
CA ASP A 180 14.59 2.94 -8.25
C ASP A 180 14.18 4.38 -8.56
N LYS A 181 12.85 4.65 -8.65
CA LYS A 181 12.33 6.00 -8.85
C LYS A 181 12.69 6.93 -7.68
N TYR A 182 12.62 6.42 -6.46
CA TYR A 182 13.03 7.15 -5.25
C TYR A 182 14.54 7.43 -5.27
N HIS A 183 15.35 6.45 -5.64
CA HIS A 183 16.79 6.63 -5.74
C HIS A 183 17.17 7.65 -6.82
N MET A 184 16.46 7.69 -7.94
CA MET A 184 16.69 8.69 -9.01
C MET A 184 16.53 10.14 -8.53
N VAL A 185 15.69 10.39 -7.53
CA VAL A 185 15.49 11.72 -6.93
C VAL A 185 16.31 11.92 -5.63
N GLY A 186 17.20 10.99 -5.29
CA GLY A 186 18.06 11.09 -4.10
C GLY A 186 17.35 10.71 -2.79
N ALA A 187 16.16 10.13 -2.85
CA ALA A 187 15.42 9.69 -1.67
C ALA A 187 15.88 8.29 -1.19
N ARG A 188 15.64 8.00 0.07
CA ARG A 188 15.89 6.71 0.74
C ARG A 188 14.58 5.93 0.80
N ALA A 189 14.51 4.80 0.13
CA ALA A 189 13.28 4.03 0.04
C ALA A 189 13.47 2.54 0.23
N LEU A 190 12.40 1.89 0.68
CA LEU A 190 12.25 0.43 0.75
C LEU A 190 10.94 0.01 0.10
N PHE A 191 10.97 -1.17 -0.50
CA PHE A 191 9.74 -1.85 -0.87
C PHE A 191 9.22 -2.65 0.33
N LEU A 192 8.01 -2.32 0.77
CA LEU A 192 7.22 -3.13 1.70
C LEU A 192 5.81 -3.26 1.10
N PRO A 193 5.35 -4.48 0.76
CA PRO A 193 4.02 -4.65 0.18
C PRO A 193 2.93 -4.19 1.14
N PRO A 194 1.69 -3.92 0.67
CA PRO A 194 0.58 -3.62 1.57
C PRO A 194 0.42 -4.69 2.62
N GLY A 195 -0.21 -4.34 3.73
CA GLY A 195 -0.61 -5.26 4.78
C GLY A 195 -2.12 -5.39 4.87
N ALA A 196 -2.58 -6.31 5.71
CA ALA A 196 -3.98 -6.44 6.06
C ALA A 196 -4.20 -6.26 7.55
N ASN A 197 -5.42 -5.89 7.96
CA ASN A 197 -5.81 -5.80 9.36
C ASN A 197 -6.73 -6.99 9.71
N PRO A 198 -6.25 -7.98 10.52
CA PRO A 198 -7.05 -9.15 10.88
C PRO A 198 -8.26 -8.83 11.75
N CYS A 199 -8.29 -7.67 12.43
CA CYS A 199 -9.45 -7.23 13.19
C CYS A 199 -10.60 -6.78 12.30
N ILE A 200 -10.28 -6.32 11.07
CA ILE A 200 -11.25 -5.89 10.07
C ILE A 200 -11.60 -7.05 9.13
N PHE A 201 -10.58 -7.73 8.59
CA PHE A 201 -10.75 -8.86 7.67
C PHE A 201 -10.69 -10.19 8.42
N SER A 202 -11.84 -10.59 8.99
CA SER A 202 -11.99 -11.83 9.73
C SER A 202 -13.21 -12.59 9.22
N PRO A 203 -13.06 -13.90 8.88
CA PRO A 203 -14.16 -14.68 8.35
C PRO A 203 -15.27 -14.86 9.37
N LEU A 204 -16.51 -14.75 8.91
CA LEU A 204 -17.71 -15.01 9.69
C LEU A 204 -18.07 -16.52 9.61
N PRO A 205 -18.72 -17.06 10.65
CA PRO A 205 -19.16 -18.46 10.68
C PRO A 205 -20.45 -18.66 9.85
N VAL A 206 -20.36 -18.46 8.54
CA VAL A 206 -21.46 -18.57 7.57
C VAL A 206 -21.13 -19.57 6.49
N SER A 207 -22.16 -20.14 5.83
CA SER A 207 -21.98 -21.02 4.67
C SER A 207 -21.45 -20.26 3.48
N ARG A 208 -20.63 -20.91 2.65
CA ARG A 208 -20.14 -20.36 1.39
C ARG A 208 -21.11 -20.69 0.26
N ASP A 209 -22.13 -19.85 0.11
CA ASP A 209 -23.23 -20.00 -0.85
C ASP A 209 -23.08 -19.08 -2.09
N ILE A 210 -22.06 -18.23 -2.13
CA ILE A 210 -21.69 -17.42 -3.28
C ILE A 210 -20.53 -18.12 -4.02
N PRO A 211 -20.76 -18.64 -5.25
CA PRO A 211 -19.70 -19.33 -5.98
C PRO A 211 -18.49 -18.44 -6.24
N VAL A 212 -18.73 -17.22 -6.78
CA VAL A 212 -17.67 -16.27 -7.16
C VAL A 212 -18.10 -14.86 -6.82
N SER A 213 -17.24 -14.09 -6.15
CA SER A 213 -17.46 -12.66 -5.91
C SER A 213 -16.27 -11.79 -6.32
N PHE A 214 -16.54 -10.51 -6.54
CA PHE A 214 -15.55 -9.46 -6.70
C PHE A 214 -16.01 -8.20 -5.99
N ILE A 215 -15.19 -7.64 -5.10
CA ILE A 215 -15.46 -6.35 -4.46
C ILE A 215 -14.38 -5.35 -4.89
N GLY A 216 -14.82 -4.25 -5.50
CA GLY A 216 -13.96 -3.17 -5.99
C GLY A 216 -14.64 -2.35 -7.07
N GLN A 217 -14.10 -1.19 -7.40
CA GLN A 217 -14.69 -0.30 -8.39
C GLN A 217 -14.81 -0.93 -9.78
N CYS A 218 -15.88 -0.55 -10.51
CA CYS A 218 -16.16 -0.97 -11.89
C CYS A 218 -15.40 -0.05 -12.86
N TYR A 219 -14.17 -0.41 -13.23
CA TYR A 219 -13.40 0.33 -14.24
C TYR A 219 -12.44 -0.58 -15.01
N GLY A 220 -11.87 -0.05 -16.09
CA GLY A 220 -10.88 -0.75 -16.91
C GLY A 220 -11.43 -2.03 -17.50
N ILE A 221 -10.67 -3.12 -17.40
CA ILE A 221 -11.01 -4.42 -17.97
C ILE A 221 -12.09 -5.19 -17.17
N ARG A 222 -12.34 -4.81 -15.93
CA ARG A 222 -13.20 -5.55 -14.98
C ARG A 222 -14.61 -5.81 -15.49
N PRO A 223 -15.37 -4.78 -15.97
CA PRO A 223 -16.70 -5.03 -16.50
C PRO A 223 -16.69 -5.91 -17.75
N HIS A 224 -15.67 -5.84 -18.59
CA HIS A 224 -15.55 -6.67 -19.79
C HIS A 224 -15.33 -8.15 -19.44
N ILE A 225 -14.45 -8.43 -18.46
CA ILE A 225 -14.18 -9.79 -18.00
C ILE A 225 -15.42 -10.38 -17.32
N THR A 226 -16.09 -9.64 -16.44
CA THR A 226 -17.28 -10.14 -15.73
C THR A 226 -18.47 -10.37 -16.69
N ALA A 227 -18.66 -9.51 -17.70
CA ALA A 227 -19.65 -9.72 -18.75
C ALA A 227 -19.33 -10.96 -19.58
N TRP A 228 -18.07 -11.10 -20.01
CA TRP A 228 -17.64 -12.27 -20.77
C TRP A 228 -17.83 -13.58 -19.98
N LEU A 229 -17.51 -13.61 -18.68
CA LEU A 229 -17.75 -14.76 -17.81
C LEU A 229 -19.24 -15.10 -17.74
N LYS A 230 -20.11 -14.10 -17.61
CA LYS A 230 -21.56 -14.27 -17.58
C LYS A 230 -22.08 -14.89 -18.87
N ASP A 231 -21.60 -14.45 -20.04
CA ASP A 231 -21.96 -14.99 -21.34
C ASP A 231 -21.52 -16.47 -21.50
N HIS A 232 -20.52 -16.91 -20.69
CA HIS A 232 -20.04 -18.29 -20.64
C HIS A 232 -20.60 -19.07 -19.41
N GLY A 233 -21.65 -18.57 -18.77
CA GLY A 233 -22.38 -19.29 -17.71
C GLY A 233 -21.85 -19.09 -16.31
N ILE A 234 -20.84 -18.22 -16.09
CA ILE A 234 -20.31 -17.92 -14.76
C ILE A 234 -20.72 -16.51 -14.32
N SER A 235 -21.63 -16.43 -13.35
CA SER A 235 -22.03 -15.15 -12.74
C SER A 235 -21.12 -14.77 -11.59
N VAL A 236 -20.61 -13.54 -11.59
CA VAL A 236 -19.79 -12.96 -10.53
C VAL A 236 -20.63 -12.01 -9.70
N CYS A 237 -20.71 -12.24 -8.40
CA CYS A 237 -21.32 -11.32 -7.44
C CYS A 237 -20.39 -10.10 -7.27
N THR A 238 -20.76 -8.95 -7.85
CA THR A 238 -19.91 -7.76 -7.92
C THR A 238 -20.43 -6.65 -7.00
N HIS A 239 -19.55 -5.99 -6.25
CA HIS A 239 -19.85 -4.82 -5.42
C HIS A 239 -18.78 -3.74 -5.54
N GLY A 240 -19.18 -2.48 -5.35
CA GLY A 240 -18.32 -1.30 -5.40
C GLY A 240 -18.82 -0.24 -6.37
N LYS A 241 -18.22 0.94 -6.32
CA LYS A 241 -18.60 2.08 -7.16
C LYS A 241 -18.63 1.70 -8.64
N GLY A 242 -19.75 2.01 -9.29
CA GLY A 242 -19.99 1.79 -10.73
C GLY A 242 -20.57 0.42 -11.08
N TRP A 243 -20.74 -0.51 -10.14
CA TRP A 243 -21.52 -1.73 -10.33
C TRP A 243 -23.00 -1.50 -10.00
N PRO A 244 -23.93 -2.29 -10.58
CA PRO A 244 -25.36 -2.19 -10.26
C PRO A 244 -25.67 -2.35 -8.76
N SER A 245 -24.91 -3.18 -8.05
CA SER A 245 -25.06 -3.47 -6.62
C SER A 245 -24.42 -2.43 -5.69
N SER A 246 -23.86 -1.32 -6.25
CA SER A 246 -23.30 -0.18 -5.53
C SER A 246 -22.18 -0.50 -4.50
N GLU A 247 -21.81 0.52 -3.74
CA GLU A 247 -20.83 0.41 -2.66
C GLU A 247 -21.44 -0.28 -1.44
N ILE A 248 -20.61 -0.97 -0.67
CA ILE A 248 -20.98 -1.70 0.54
C ILE A 248 -20.06 -1.32 1.70
N SER A 249 -20.57 -1.45 2.92
CA SER A 249 -19.79 -1.24 4.14
C SER A 249 -18.70 -2.30 4.33
N PHE A 250 -17.73 -2.06 5.19
CA PHE A 250 -16.73 -3.08 5.58
C PHE A 250 -17.38 -4.34 6.16
N GLN A 251 -18.45 -4.19 6.94
CA GLN A 251 -19.19 -5.32 7.51
C GLN A 251 -19.86 -6.16 6.42
N ASP A 252 -20.49 -5.52 5.44
CA ASP A 252 -21.10 -6.22 4.30
C ASP A 252 -20.03 -6.86 3.41
N MET A 253 -18.89 -6.20 3.23
CA MET A 253 -17.74 -6.74 2.51
C MET A 253 -17.23 -8.03 3.15
N ASN A 254 -17.05 -8.06 4.49
CA ASN A 254 -16.68 -9.26 5.22
C ASN A 254 -17.72 -10.38 5.07
N THR A 255 -19.01 -10.03 5.06
CA THR A 255 -20.10 -10.98 4.84
C THR A 255 -20.01 -11.61 3.46
N ILE A 256 -19.83 -10.79 2.40
CA ILE A 256 -19.72 -11.29 1.03
C ILE A 256 -18.47 -12.17 0.86
N TYR A 257 -17.31 -11.72 1.34
CA TYR A 257 -16.08 -12.52 1.28
C TYR A 257 -16.20 -13.84 2.04
N SER A 258 -16.84 -13.84 3.23
CA SER A 258 -17.04 -15.05 4.03
C SER A 258 -17.99 -16.04 3.35
N ARG A 259 -19.01 -15.55 2.64
CA ARG A 259 -19.97 -16.36 1.89
C ARG A 259 -19.42 -16.84 0.56
N SER A 260 -18.31 -16.29 0.07
CA SER A 260 -17.78 -16.61 -1.25
C SER A 260 -16.82 -17.80 -1.20
N LEU A 261 -17.02 -18.78 -2.11
CA LEU A 261 -16.06 -19.86 -2.32
C LEU A 261 -14.78 -19.31 -2.96
N ILE A 262 -14.95 -18.51 -4.01
CA ILE A 262 -13.87 -17.87 -4.76
C ILE A 262 -14.05 -16.36 -4.72
N ASN A 263 -13.00 -15.66 -4.31
CA ASN A 263 -12.91 -14.20 -4.32
C ASN A 263 -11.95 -13.77 -5.43
N LEU A 264 -12.44 -13.04 -6.42
CA LEU A 264 -11.63 -12.58 -7.54
C LEU A 264 -10.77 -11.37 -7.18
N GLY A 265 -9.57 -11.32 -7.74
CA GLY A 265 -8.69 -10.19 -7.79
C GLY A 265 -8.41 -9.73 -9.22
N PHE A 266 -8.23 -8.41 -9.39
CA PHE A 266 -7.75 -7.79 -10.62
C PHE A 266 -6.59 -6.88 -10.26
N GLY A 267 -5.36 -7.32 -10.55
CA GLY A 267 -4.12 -6.65 -10.21
C GLY A 267 -3.79 -5.42 -11.06
N PHE A 268 -4.60 -5.10 -12.07
CA PHE A 268 -4.35 -3.98 -12.97
C PHE A 268 -4.41 -2.61 -12.26
N ILE A 269 -3.49 -1.71 -12.62
CA ILE A 269 -3.38 -0.37 -12.06
C ILE A 269 -4.10 0.62 -12.98
N GLY A 270 -5.12 1.30 -12.47
CA GLY A 270 -5.93 2.24 -13.25
C GLY A 270 -6.56 1.55 -14.47
N ASN A 271 -6.54 2.23 -15.61
CA ASN A 271 -7.00 1.71 -16.89
C ASN A 271 -5.87 1.06 -17.73
N SER A 272 -4.70 0.82 -17.12
CA SER A 272 -3.56 0.22 -17.80
C SER A 272 -3.60 -1.31 -17.73
N LEU A 273 -2.72 -1.97 -18.51
CA LEU A 273 -2.44 -3.40 -18.40
C LEU A 273 -1.27 -3.70 -17.44
N VAL A 274 -0.71 -2.68 -16.81
CA VAL A 274 0.34 -2.84 -15.79
C VAL A 274 -0.30 -3.42 -14.54
N THR A 275 0.31 -4.47 -13.99
CA THR A 275 -0.10 -5.08 -12.72
C THR A 275 0.79 -4.60 -11.58
N GLY A 276 0.25 -4.58 -10.38
CA GLY A 276 0.98 -4.26 -9.15
C GLY A 276 0.23 -4.78 -7.94
N LEU A 277 0.91 -4.91 -6.82
CA LEU A 277 0.29 -5.34 -5.58
C LEU A 277 -0.80 -4.36 -5.12
N LYS A 278 -1.82 -4.91 -4.51
CA LYS A 278 -2.97 -4.20 -3.94
C LYS A 278 -3.18 -4.64 -2.49
N GLY A 279 -3.79 -3.81 -1.67
CA GLY A 279 -4.24 -4.20 -0.33
C GLY A 279 -5.04 -5.50 -0.35
N ARG A 280 -5.91 -5.63 -1.34
CA ARG A 280 -6.75 -6.82 -1.55
C ARG A 280 -5.97 -8.13 -1.65
N ASP A 281 -4.73 -8.12 -2.16
CA ASP A 281 -3.91 -9.33 -2.28
C ASP A 281 -3.54 -9.93 -0.92
N PHE A 282 -3.67 -9.15 0.15
CA PHE A 282 -3.42 -9.55 1.53
C PHE A 282 -4.69 -9.57 2.39
N GLU A 283 -5.67 -8.71 2.10
CA GLU A 283 -6.94 -8.60 2.82
C GLU A 283 -7.86 -9.78 2.52
N VAL A 284 -8.01 -10.13 1.24
CA VAL A 284 -8.95 -11.18 0.80
C VAL A 284 -8.53 -12.57 1.25
N PRO A 285 -7.25 -12.98 1.18
CA PRO A 285 -6.83 -14.26 1.74
C PRO A 285 -7.14 -14.43 3.23
N LEU A 286 -7.16 -13.33 4.04
CA LEU A 286 -7.56 -13.40 5.44
C LEU A 286 -8.97 -13.95 5.63
N MET A 287 -9.86 -13.85 4.64
CA MET A 287 -11.24 -14.31 4.70
C MET A 287 -11.38 -15.82 4.49
N GLY A 288 -10.28 -16.53 4.18
CA GLY A 288 -10.21 -17.99 4.11
C GLY A 288 -10.96 -18.64 2.94
N GLY A 289 -11.53 -17.88 2.02
CA GLY A 289 -11.96 -18.34 0.70
C GLY A 289 -10.80 -18.33 -0.29
N LEU A 290 -10.90 -19.06 -1.40
CA LEU A 290 -9.88 -19.01 -2.44
C LEU A 290 -9.77 -17.57 -2.98
N TYR A 291 -8.59 -17.00 -2.93
CA TYR A 291 -8.26 -15.79 -3.67
C TYR A 291 -7.68 -16.15 -5.02
N LEU A 292 -8.39 -15.81 -6.10
CA LEU A 292 -7.99 -16.05 -7.48
C LEU A 292 -7.78 -14.69 -8.17
N THR A 293 -6.53 -14.32 -8.44
CA THR A 293 -6.17 -12.98 -8.91
C THR A 293 -5.37 -13.00 -10.21
N THR A 294 -5.28 -11.84 -10.87
CA THR A 294 -4.37 -11.68 -12.02
C THR A 294 -2.93 -11.97 -11.57
N TYR A 295 -2.22 -12.77 -12.35
CA TYR A 295 -0.81 -13.07 -12.09
C TYR A 295 0.01 -11.77 -12.08
N ASN A 296 0.83 -11.67 -11.05
CA ASN A 296 1.86 -10.67 -10.88
C ASN A 296 3.08 -11.36 -10.27
N GLN A 297 4.25 -11.15 -10.84
CA GLN A 297 5.49 -11.78 -10.37
C GLN A 297 5.79 -11.47 -8.89
N GLU A 298 5.45 -10.27 -8.42
CA GLU A 298 5.63 -9.87 -7.01
C GLU A 298 4.87 -10.79 -6.04
N LEU A 299 3.75 -11.42 -6.48
CA LEU A 299 2.98 -12.32 -5.63
C LEU A 299 3.75 -13.60 -5.27
N GLU A 300 4.68 -14.04 -6.12
CA GLU A 300 5.50 -15.25 -5.87
C GLU A 300 6.44 -15.09 -4.67
N ASP A 301 6.82 -13.86 -4.33
CA ASP A 301 7.63 -13.58 -3.14
C ASP A 301 6.82 -13.65 -1.84
N HIS A 302 5.51 -13.56 -1.96
CA HIS A 302 4.62 -13.47 -0.81
C HIS A 302 3.77 -14.71 -0.60
N PHE A 303 3.47 -15.44 -1.67
CA PHE A 303 2.60 -16.62 -1.64
C PHE A 303 3.14 -17.74 -2.51
N THR A 304 2.87 -18.97 -2.10
CA THR A 304 3.02 -20.14 -2.97
C THR A 304 1.76 -20.27 -3.85
N ILE A 305 1.89 -19.85 -5.12
CA ILE A 305 0.78 -19.89 -6.09
C ILE A 305 0.28 -21.33 -6.28
N GLY A 306 -1.03 -21.50 -6.29
CA GLY A 306 -1.73 -22.80 -6.34
C GLY A 306 -1.81 -23.52 -4.97
N LYS A 307 -1.22 -22.95 -3.88
CA LYS A 307 -1.27 -23.55 -2.53
C LYS A 307 -1.80 -22.59 -1.46
N GLU A 308 -1.52 -21.28 -1.56
CA GLU A 308 -1.93 -20.25 -0.61
C GLU A 308 -2.89 -19.23 -1.24
N ILE A 309 -2.69 -18.93 -2.51
CA ILE A 309 -3.60 -18.21 -3.42
C ILE A 309 -3.50 -18.91 -4.79
N ASP A 310 -4.35 -18.51 -5.75
CA ASP A 310 -4.12 -18.89 -7.14
C ASP A 310 -4.23 -17.69 -8.09
N CYS A 311 -3.59 -17.80 -9.27
CA CYS A 311 -3.48 -16.73 -10.23
C CYS A 311 -3.95 -17.17 -11.62
N TYR A 312 -4.35 -16.19 -12.44
CA TYR A 312 -4.65 -16.37 -13.86
C TYR A 312 -3.93 -15.30 -14.69
N ARG A 313 -3.57 -15.62 -15.95
CA ARG A 313 -2.89 -14.71 -16.87
C ARG A 313 -3.80 -14.10 -17.92
N ASN A 314 -4.90 -14.80 -18.25
CA ASN A 314 -5.89 -14.36 -19.25
C ASN A 314 -7.28 -14.85 -18.85
N LYS A 315 -8.31 -14.41 -19.60
CA LYS A 315 -9.72 -14.74 -19.29
C LYS A 315 -10.05 -16.20 -19.52
N GLU A 316 -9.36 -16.87 -20.44
CA GLU A 316 -9.54 -18.30 -20.74
C GLU A 316 -9.03 -19.16 -19.57
N GLU A 317 -7.84 -18.83 -19.03
CA GLU A 317 -7.30 -19.49 -17.84
C GLU A 317 -8.19 -19.21 -16.62
N LEU A 318 -8.68 -17.96 -16.47
CA LEU A 318 -9.64 -17.61 -15.41
C LEU A 318 -10.88 -18.49 -15.48
N PHE A 319 -11.49 -18.63 -16.67
CA PHE A 319 -12.66 -19.45 -16.88
C PHE A 319 -12.41 -20.93 -16.53
N ALA A 320 -11.28 -21.48 -17.00
CA ALA A 320 -10.90 -22.85 -16.72
C ALA A 320 -10.73 -23.10 -15.21
N LYS A 321 -10.06 -22.19 -14.49
CA LYS A 321 -9.86 -22.29 -13.04
C LYS A 321 -11.16 -22.13 -12.28
N LEU A 322 -12.03 -21.19 -12.66
CA LEU A 322 -13.35 -21.02 -12.04
C LEU A 322 -14.21 -22.28 -12.20
N SER A 323 -14.23 -22.88 -13.41
CA SER A 323 -14.94 -24.12 -13.70
C SER A 323 -14.38 -25.29 -12.89
N TYR A 324 -13.05 -25.38 -12.77
CA TYR A 324 -12.38 -26.41 -11.98
C TYR A 324 -12.74 -26.32 -10.49
N TYR A 325 -12.58 -25.13 -9.89
CA TYR A 325 -12.85 -24.96 -8.46
C TYR A 325 -14.34 -25.03 -8.10
N ALA A 326 -15.24 -24.72 -9.05
CA ALA A 326 -16.67 -24.90 -8.85
C ALA A 326 -17.03 -26.40 -8.68
N THR A 327 -16.28 -27.31 -9.31
CA THR A 327 -16.48 -28.77 -9.22
C THR A 327 -15.58 -29.42 -8.15
N HIS A 328 -14.59 -28.68 -7.62
CA HIS A 328 -13.65 -29.14 -6.57
C HIS A 328 -13.57 -28.12 -5.42
N PRO A 329 -14.70 -27.82 -4.74
CA PRO A 329 -14.73 -26.77 -3.70
C PRO A 329 -13.81 -27.07 -2.52
N GLU A 330 -13.54 -28.34 -2.21
CA GLU A 330 -12.63 -28.75 -1.14
C GLU A 330 -11.18 -28.31 -1.42
N ILE A 331 -10.76 -28.30 -2.69
CA ILE A 331 -9.42 -27.80 -3.10
C ILE A 331 -9.36 -26.27 -2.93
N ALA A 332 -10.41 -25.56 -3.40
CA ALA A 332 -10.52 -24.12 -3.23
C ALA A 332 -10.44 -23.71 -1.75
N LEU A 333 -11.17 -24.39 -0.88
CA LEU A 333 -11.18 -24.13 0.57
C LEU A 333 -9.82 -24.44 1.22
N LYS A 334 -9.14 -25.50 0.80
CA LYS A 334 -7.79 -25.84 1.28
C LYS A 334 -6.78 -24.75 0.95
N ILE A 335 -6.80 -24.23 -0.28
CA ILE A 335 -5.93 -23.14 -0.72
C ILE A 335 -6.26 -21.87 0.08
N GLY A 336 -7.53 -21.51 0.20
CA GLY A 336 -7.96 -20.33 0.95
C GLY A 336 -7.58 -20.39 2.42
N ALA A 337 -7.71 -21.55 3.09
CA ALA A 337 -7.28 -21.75 4.47
C ALA A 337 -5.77 -21.55 4.63
N SER A 338 -4.97 -22.07 3.69
CA SER A 338 -3.51 -21.89 3.70
C SER A 338 -3.12 -20.42 3.48
N GLY A 339 -3.80 -19.71 2.57
CA GLY A 339 -3.61 -18.28 2.33
C GLY A 339 -3.90 -17.43 3.57
N ARG A 340 -4.96 -17.78 4.32
CA ARG A 340 -5.27 -17.13 5.60
C ARG A 340 -4.14 -17.30 6.61
N VAL A 341 -3.63 -18.51 6.79
CA VAL A 341 -2.51 -18.78 7.70
C VAL A 341 -1.28 -17.97 7.31
N ARG A 342 -0.97 -17.93 6.00
CA ARG A 342 0.14 -17.14 5.45
C ARG A 342 -0.02 -15.65 5.77
N CYS A 343 -1.19 -15.06 5.50
CA CYS A 343 -1.44 -13.65 5.74
C CYS A 343 -1.39 -13.27 7.21
N LEU A 344 -1.98 -14.08 8.11
CA LEU A 344 -1.92 -13.85 9.55
C LEU A 344 -0.49 -13.84 10.08
N ARG A 345 0.35 -14.74 9.58
CA ARG A 345 1.73 -14.85 10.01
C ARG A 345 2.62 -13.71 9.47
N ASP A 346 2.51 -13.39 8.17
CA ASP A 346 3.53 -12.61 7.47
C ASP A 346 3.04 -11.28 6.90
N HIS A 347 1.71 -11.10 6.67
CA HIS A 347 1.22 -10.03 5.80
C HIS A 347 0.23 -9.09 6.49
N THR A 348 0.41 -8.82 7.77
CA THR A 348 -0.35 -7.80 8.48
C THR A 348 0.33 -6.43 8.43
N TRP A 349 -0.42 -5.33 8.60
CA TRP A 349 0.15 -4.00 8.76
C TRP A 349 1.11 -3.93 9.95
N ILE A 350 0.80 -4.65 11.02
CA ILE A 350 1.68 -4.76 12.19
C ILE A 350 3.06 -5.29 11.78
N ASN A 351 3.13 -6.31 10.93
CA ASN A 351 4.41 -6.86 10.47
C ASN A 351 5.19 -5.84 9.62
N ARG A 352 4.52 -5.04 8.79
CA ARG A 352 5.17 -3.96 8.03
C ARG A 352 5.76 -2.90 8.95
N PHE A 353 5.00 -2.46 9.94
CA PHE A 353 5.48 -1.44 10.89
C PHE A 353 6.56 -1.96 11.84
N LYS A 354 6.51 -3.22 12.24
CA LYS A 354 7.63 -3.88 12.96
C LYS A 354 8.90 -3.89 12.11
N THR A 355 8.80 -4.12 10.80
CA THR A 355 9.95 -4.04 9.90
C THR A 355 10.54 -2.62 9.88
N ILE A 356 9.68 -1.58 9.78
CA ILE A 356 10.14 -0.19 9.86
C ILE A 356 10.83 0.07 11.20
N LEU A 357 10.21 -0.28 12.33
CA LEU A 357 10.79 -0.10 13.66
C LEU A 357 12.15 -0.81 13.79
N ASN A 358 12.26 -2.02 13.28
CA ASN A 358 13.52 -2.77 13.31
C ASN A 358 14.64 -2.07 12.54
N ILE A 359 14.33 -1.40 11.43
CA ILE A 359 15.31 -0.68 10.61
C ILE A 359 15.73 0.62 11.31
N VAL A 360 14.78 1.37 11.89
CA VAL A 360 15.09 2.68 12.47
C VAL A 360 15.59 2.62 13.92
N SER A 361 15.75 1.42 14.52
CA SER A 361 16.14 1.27 15.93
C SER A 361 17.56 0.73 16.11
N VAL A 362 18.21 1.21 17.18
CA VAL A 362 19.62 0.89 17.53
C VAL A 362 19.83 -0.57 17.96
N SER A 363 18.78 -1.26 18.43
CA SER A 363 18.92 -2.53 19.16
C SER A 363 19.28 -3.75 18.29
N ASN A 364 19.18 -3.66 16.96
CA ASN A 364 19.22 -4.81 16.08
C ASN A 364 20.47 -4.90 15.17
N TYR A 365 21.48 -4.02 15.38
CA TYR A 365 22.67 -4.06 14.52
C TYR A 365 23.93 -4.44 15.26
N PRO A 366 24.77 -5.34 14.67
CA PRO A 366 26.08 -5.71 15.21
C PRO A 366 26.96 -4.48 15.41
N CYS A 367 27.82 -4.53 16.42
CA CYS A 367 28.71 -3.44 16.85
C CYS A 367 29.71 -2.95 15.76
N GLU A 368 29.81 -3.66 14.64
CA GLU A 368 30.76 -3.37 13.55
C GLU A 368 30.46 -2.07 12.78
N ILE A 369 29.21 -1.57 12.82
CA ILE A 369 28.85 -0.31 12.15
C ILE A 369 29.08 0.93 13.03
N ARG A 370 29.44 0.74 14.31
CA ARG A 370 29.63 1.88 15.26
C ARG A 370 30.98 2.59 15.15
N HIS A 371 31.92 2.07 14.35
CA HIS A 371 33.30 2.58 14.28
C HIS A 371 33.85 2.68 12.84
N GLY A 372 33.01 2.90 11.83
CA GLY A 372 33.44 3.15 10.47
C GLY A 372 33.27 4.63 10.06
#